data_5435e9978c505985cb41acea910243de
#
_entry.id   5435e9978c505985cb41acea910243de
#
_cell.length_a   1.000
_cell.length_b   1.000
_cell.length_c   1.000
_cell.angle_alpha   90.00
_cell.angle_beta   90.00
_cell.angle_gamma   90.00
#
_symmetry.space_group_name_H-M   'P 1'
#
loop_
_entity.id
_entity.type
_entity.pdbx_description
1 polymer ?
#
loop_
_entity_poly.entity_id
_entity_poly.type
_entity_poly.pdbx_seq_one_letter_code
_entity_poly.pdbx_strand_id
1 'polypeptide(L)'
;MSAKVKKEGGSGKSAGKSSAKNKGKFEGGKVGKKKHGDQGAGKFKGRKGSGTFTGKKPGKPAWGKPGQADNWRADQGGKWKTRKEQSEKFPGRKVVDPKLLEKYNRGEGVNVNSIKKWNAPMVHKIKLKEQKLKEAEEETARAELLLTESSGQLEAQEGMYTAHITQTDIKNAVDITTAAKGFDLRLDCGPYQMDYTRNGRHLLIGGRKGHLASFDWITKKLHFETNVMESIHDLCFLHTERMMAVAQKQWVYIYDNQGIELHCLKMMHRTLRLEFLPYHFLLCASNETGFLCWLDISLGKEVIRTRTGKGRLGIMCQNPYNAVLCCGHSNGTVTMWTPNSRQPVASVLCHSQPLRAITVDPTGRYMATAGVDRQLKIWDVRNLGECIRSYRINTGASNLAFSQKGLLAVSIGNVAEVYRNVLHGGCNRPYMQHKGRSTIHGMQFCPYEDVLGISTYHGYSSLIIPGAGEPNYDALEANPYISSSGRREAEVKSLLAKVPSELITLDPTTICQVDTPTLEERIEAKKTLLHVRAPQIDTKPRYRMKGKSGSATMFKRKQKIREDAQREYLKTALRQQEDAGLGKDYFKKKDGQEQEGPPAILDRFKPKAARK
;
A
#
# COMPACT_ATOMS: atom_id res chain seq x y z
N MET A 1 62.88 19.37 1.88
CA MET A 1 63.49 19.29 3.22
C MET A 1 62.89 18.14 3.96
N SER A 2 63.72 17.16 4.21
CA SER A 2 63.46 15.88 4.90
C SER A 2 63.36 16.08 6.40
N ALA A 3 62.50 15.32 7.06
CA ALA A 3 62.77 14.82 8.40
C ALA A 3 61.99 13.53 8.65
N LYS A 4 62.80 12.48 8.73
CA LYS A 4 62.56 11.13 9.30
C LYS A 4 62.52 11.20 10.83
N VAL A 5 62.10 10.04 11.41
CA VAL A 5 62.49 9.40 12.70
C VAL A 5 61.28 9.29 13.65
N LYS A 6 60.99 8.19 14.35
CA LYS A 6 61.58 6.88 14.65
C LYS A 6 60.51 5.93 15.23
N LYS A 7 60.77 4.63 15.10
CA LYS A 7 60.15 3.50 15.81
C LYS A 7 60.71 3.34 17.22
N GLU A 8 59.89 2.88 18.15
CA GLU A 8 60.25 2.03 19.31
C GLU A 8 58.94 1.37 19.71
N GLY A 9 58.69 0.07 19.89
CA GLY A 9 59.54 -1.01 20.33
C GLY A 9 59.23 -1.33 21.79
N GLY A 10 58.27 -2.23 22.07
CA GLY A 10 57.99 -2.64 23.43
C GLY A 10 57.18 -3.95 23.47
N SER A 11 57.89 -5.04 23.62
CA SER A 11 57.44 -6.41 23.84
C SER A 11 56.95 -6.64 25.27
N GLY A 12 55.94 -7.46 25.46
CA GLY A 12 55.54 -7.96 26.76
C GLY A 12 54.73 -9.26 26.63
N LYS A 13 55.41 -10.39 26.88
CA LYS A 13 54.85 -11.75 27.00
C LYS A 13 54.22 -11.96 28.39
N SER A 14 53.14 -12.78 28.46
CA SER A 14 52.94 -13.91 29.41
C SER A 14 51.49 -14.41 29.25
N ALA A 15 51.21 -15.63 28.89
CA ALA A 15 51.33 -16.95 29.49
C ALA A 15 50.28 -17.17 30.59
N GLY A 16 49.45 -18.21 30.35
CA GLY A 16 48.75 -18.91 31.39
C GLY A 16 47.34 -19.39 30.99
N LYS A 17 47.18 -20.58 30.51
CA LYS A 17 46.53 -21.82 31.00
C LYS A 17 45.26 -21.58 31.85
N SER A 18 44.09 -22.20 31.60
CA SER A 18 43.77 -23.65 31.63
C SER A 18 42.24 -23.82 31.39
N SER A 19 41.90 -24.73 30.55
CA SER A 19 40.98 -25.88 30.59
C SER A 19 39.90 -25.92 31.66
N ALA A 20 38.67 -26.09 31.26
CA ALA A 20 37.74 -27.05 31.85
C ALA A 20 36.59 -27.40 30.87
N LYS A 21 36.55 -28.65 30.49
CA LYS A 21 35.45 -29.37 29.84
C LYS A 21 34.29 -29.46 30.86
N ASN A 22 33.07 -29.23 30.45
CA ASN A 22 31.94 -29.89 31.08
C ASN A 22 30.98 -30.40 30.00
N LYS A 23 30.92 -31.72 29.94
CA LYS A 23 29.91 -32.52 29.26
C LYS A 23 28.66 -32.55 30.15
N GLY A 24 27.53 -32.13 29.69
CA GLY A 24 26.24 -32.37 30.32
C GLY A 24 25.36 -33.20 29.38
N LYS A 25 25.10 -34.44 29.80
CA LYS A 25 24.21 -35.42 29.20
C LYS A 25 22.77 -34.93 29.10
N PHE A 26 22.14 -35.20 28.01
CA PHE A 26 20.70 -35.25 27.84
C PHE A 26 20.17 -36.56 28.41
N GLU A 27 19.31 -36.51 29.39
CA GLU A 27 18.40 -37.60 29.79
C GLU A 27 16.95 -37.15 29.60
N GLY A 28 16.20 -37.98 28.90
CA GLY A 28 14.78 -37.83 28.63
C GLY A 28 13.93 -38.07 29.86
N GLY A 29 12.90 -37.26 30.03
CA GLY A 29 11.89 -37.37 31.07
C GLY A 29 10.49 -37.44 30.51
N LYS A 30 9.83 -38.52 30.81
CA LYS A 30 8.47 -38.94 30.42
C LYS A 30 7.38 -38.01 31.00
N VAL A 31 6.34 -37.88 30.21
CA VAL A 31 5.01 -37.36 30.49
C VAL A 31 4.42 -38.00 31.78
N GLY A 32 4.05 -37.17 32.74
CA GLY A 32 3.26 -37.55 33.90
C GLY A 32 1.99 -36.71 34.02
N LYS A 33 0.83 -37.32 33.77
CA LYS A 33 -0.48 -36.82 34.17
C LYS A 33 -0.56 -36.70 35.69
N LYS A 34 -0.93 -35.54 36.20
CA LYS A 34 -1.46 -35.43 37.58
C LYS A 34 -2.78 -34.67 37.60
N LYS A 35 -3.78 -35.41 38.08
CA LYS A 35 -5.04 -34.93 38.67
C LYS A 35 -4.74 -34.33 40.02
N HIS A 36 -5.32 -33.20 40.35
CA HIS A 36 -5.68 -32.73 41.69
C HIS A 36 -6.88 -31.83 41.52
N GLY A 37 -8.00 -31.98 42.15
CA GLY A 37 -8.31 -32.36 43.55
C GLY A 37 -8.49 -31.11 44.40
N ASP A 38 -9.70 -30.63 44.39
CA ASP A 38 -10.53 -30.16 45.49
C ASP A 38 -9.82 -29.47 46.71
N GLN A 39 -10.32 -28.30 47.04
CA GLN A 39 -10.78 -27.83 48.35
C GLN A 39 -10.74 -26.31 48.47
N GLY A 40 -11.85 -25.74 48.94
CA GLY A 40 -11.92 -24.35 49.33
C GLY A 40 -13.36 -23.87 49.58
N ALA A 41 -13.95 -24.30 50.67
CA ALA A 41 -15.28 -23.93 51.12
C ALA A 41 -15.35 -22.46 51.59
N GLY A 42 -16.31 -21.72 51.09
CA GLY A 42 -16.77 -20.43 51.61
C GLY A 42 -18.28 -20.45 51.86
N LYS A 43 -18.69 -20.58 53.09
CA LYS A 43 -20.08 -20.53 53.55
C LYS A 43 -20.70 -19.15 53.35
N PHE A 44 -21.84 -19.09 52.70
CA PHE A 44 -22.80 -18.01 52.95
C PHE A 44 -24.19 -18.61 53.24
N LYS A 45 -24.77 -18.15 54.34
CA LYS A 45 -26.03 -18.58 54.95
C LYS A 45 -27.23 -18.20 54.11
N GLY A 46 -28.16 -19.11 54.15
CA GLY A 46 -29.40 -19.12 53.41
C GLY A 46 -30.51 -18.20 53.93
N ARG A 47 -31.50 -18.07 53.07
CA ARG A 47 -32.84 -17.67 53.44
C ARG A 47 -33.84 -18.64 52.80
N LYS A 48 -34.63 -19.29 53.66
CA LYS A 48 -35.67 -20.28 53.32
C LYS A 48 -36.82 -19.58 52.63
N GLY A 49 -37.21 -20.08 51.48
CA GLY A 49 -38.47 -19.81 50.82
C GLY A 49 -38.99 -21.14 50.24
N SER A 50 -40.03 -21.66 50.87
CA SER A 50 -40.71 -22.88 50.48
C SER A 50 -41.51 -22.67 49.19
N GLY A 51 -41.18 -23.43 48.14
CA GLY A 51 -41.97 -23.55 46.94
C GLY A 51 -41.78 -24.95 46.35
N THR A 52 -42.77 -25.79 46.48
CA THR A 52 -42.87 -27.10 45.91
C THR A 52 -42.80 -27.08 44.41
N PHE A 53 -41.70 -27.53 43.83
CA PHE A 53 -41.59 -27.77 42.39
C PHE A 53 -41.72 -29.27 42.13
N THR A 54 -42.83 -29.64 41.51
CA THR A 54 -43.03 -30.97 40.95
C THR A 54 -42.20 -31.12 39.68
N GLY A 55 -41.19 -31.99 39.73
CA GLY A 55 -40.31 -32.30 38.63
C GLY A 55 -41.01 -32.97 37.44
N LYS A 56 -41.02 -32.29 36.31
CA LYS A 56 -41.18 -32.95 35.01
C LYS A 56 -39.83 -32.99 34.32
N LYS A 57 -39.37 -34.22 34.03
CA LYS A 57 -38.20 -34.49 33.20
C LYS A 57 -38.36 -33.80 31.85
N PRO A 58 -37.34 -33.16 31.26
CA PRO A 58 -37.40 -32.62 29.90
C PRO A 58 -37.50 -33.77 28.90
N GLY A 59 -38.65 -33.87 28.22
CA GLY A 59 -38.84 -34.80 27.11
C GLY A 59 -37.89 -34.42 25.96
N LYS A 60 -37.33 -35.44 25.32
CA LYS A 60 -36.59 -35.33 24.08
C LYS A 60 -37.42 -34.54 23.06
N PRO A 61 -36.82 -33.61 22.25
CA PRO A 61 -37.56 -32.92 21.21
C PRO A 61 -38.01 -33.93 20.18
N ALA A 62 -39.34 -34.09 20.04
CA ALA A 62 -39.92 -34.85 18.97
C ALA A 62 -39.60 -34.16 17.65
N TRP A 63 -38.97 -34.88 16.75
CA TRP A 63 -38.76 -34.47 15.37
C TRP A 63 -40.13 -34.34 14.71
N GLY A 64 -40.64 -33.13 14.63
CA GLY A 64 -41.85 -32.81 13.89
C GLY A 64 -41.61 -33.09 12.40
N LYS A 65 -42.58 -33.76 11.78
CA LYS A 65 -42.59 -34.02 10.35
C LYS A 65 -42.36 -32.72 9.57
N PRO A 66 -41.48 -32.68 8.56
CA PRO A 66 -41.28 -31.48 7.75
C PRO A 66 -42.53 -31.28 6.88
N GLY A 67 -43.35 -30.33 7.24
CA GLY A 67 -44.52 -30.00 6.43
C GLY A 67 -45.61 -29.18 7.13
N GLN A 68 -45.56 -29.02 8.44
CA GLN A 68 -46.58 -28.25 9.16
C GLN A 68 -45.96 -27.40 10.28
N ALA A 69 -45.41 -26.27 9.93
CA ALA A 69 -45.17 -25.18 10.86
C ALA A 69 -45.21 -23.85 10.11
N ASP A 70 -46.36 -23.52 9.54
CA ASP A 70 -46.67 -22.13 9.31
C ASP A 70 -46.94 -21.50 10.69
N ASN A 71 -45.93 -20.87 11.26
CA ASN A 71 -46.07 -20.15 12.50
C ASN A 71 -46.92 -18.87 12.25
N TRP A 72 -48.21 -19.00 12.55
CA TRP A 72 -49.14 -17.88 12.57
C TRP A 72 -49.04 -17.17 13.91
N ARG A 73 -48.90 -15.86 13.88
CA ARG A 73 -49.10 -15.00 15.04
C ARG A 73 -50.29 -14.10 14.82
N ALA A 74 -51.18 -14.02 15.81
CA ALA A 74 -52.28 -13.08 15.78
C ALA A 74 -51.78 -11.64 15.92
N ASP A 75 -52.20 -10.80 15.02
CA ASP A 75 -52.04 -9.35 15.14
C ASP A 75 -53.12 -8.77 16.08
N GLN A 76 -52.93 -7.60 16.65
CA GLN A 76 -53.86 -6.99 17.60
C GLN A 76 -55.31 -6.77 17.04
N GLY A 77 -55.53 -7.04 15.77
CA GLY A 77 -56.85 -7.03 15.12
C GLY A 77 -57.43 -8.40 14.79
N GLY A 78 -56.90 -9.51 15.34
CA GLY A 78 -57.41 -10.86 15.12
C GLY A 78 -57.10 -11.48 13.74
N LYS A 79 -56.31 -10.80 12.89
CA LYS A 79 -55.87 -11.36 11.61
C LYS A 79 -54.52 -12.02 11.78
N TRP A 80 -54.41 -13.27 11.32
CA TRP A 80 -53.15 -14.04 11.31
C TRP A 80 -52.32 -13.68 10.08
N LYS A 81 -51.06 -13.22 10.31
CA LYS A 81 -50.10 -12.93 9.22
C LYS A 81 -49.17 -14.08 9.02
N THR A 82 -48.87 -14.42 7.78
CA THR A 82 -47.84 -15.41 7.44
C THR A 82 -46.44 -14.88 7.79
N ARG A 83 -45.53 -15.81 8.09
CA ARG A 83 -44.14 -15.47 8.44
C ARG A 83 -43.43 -14.62 7.37
N LYS A 84 -43.85 -14.72 6.11
CA LYS A 84 -43.33 -13.89 5.01
C LYS A 84 -43.71 -12.43 5.15
N GLU A 85 -44.93 -12.13 5.59
CA GLU A 85 -45.39 -10.73 5.77
C GLU A 85 -44.76 -10.00 6.97
N GLN A 86 -44.14 -10.78 7.89
CA GLN A 86 -43.46 -10.25 9.08
C GLN A 86 -41.97 -9.98 8.88
N SER A 87 -41.37 -10.40 7.76
CA SER A 87 -39.91 -10.40 7.58
C SER A 87 -39.35 -9.16 6.90
N GLU A 88 -40.17 -8.32 6.30
CA GLU A 88 -39.70 -7.09 5.65
C GLU A 88 -39.53 -5.99 6.67
N LYS A 89 -38.28 -5.66 6.98
CA LYS A 89 -37.93 -4.49 7.78
C LYS A 89 -38.28 -3.24 6.99
N PHE A 90 -38.96 -2.32 7.65
CA PHE A 90 -39.23 -1.00 7.05
C PHE A 90 -37.93 -0.13 7.04
N PRO A 91 -37.63 0.54 5.93
CA PRO A 91 -38.29 0.49 4.62
C PRO A 91 -37.96 -0.84 3.93
N GLY A 92 -38.95 -1.45 3.28
CA GLY A 92 -38.78 -2.68 2.49
C GLY A 92 -37.74 -2.53 1.37
N ARG A 93 -37.44 -3.62 0.65
CA ARG A 93 -36.55 -3.56 -0.52
C ARG A 93 -37.13 -2.59 -1.56
N LYS A 94 -36.30 -1.69 -2.07
CA LYS A 94 -36.71 -0.76 -3.13
C LYS A 94 -37.15 -1.56 -4.37
N VAL A 95 -38.29 -1.16 -4.94
CA VAL A 95 -38.80 -1.78 -6.17
C VAL A 95 -37.84 -1.46 -7.32
N VAL A 96 -37.51 -2.46 -8.12
CA VAL A 96 -36.62 -2.32 -9.29
C VAL A 96 -37.45 -1.84 -10.48
N ASP A 97 -36.89 -0.94 -11.28
CA ASP A 97 -37.54 -0.45 -12.50
C ASP A 97 -37.80 -1.61 -13.48
N PRO A 98 -39.02 -1.68 -14.07
CA PRO A 98 -39.36 -2.78 -14.98
C PRO A 98 -38.46 -2.85 -16.20
N LYS A 99 -37.93 -1.71 -16.70
CA LYS A 99 -36.97 -1.65 -17.82
C LYS A 99 -35.65 -2.37 -17.50
N LEU A 100 -35.18 -2.28 -16.26
CA LEU A 100 -33.97 -2.97 -15.81
C LEU A 100 -34.22 -4.47 -15.67
N LEU A 101 -35.41 -4.87 -15.18
CA LEU A 101 -35.79 -6.28 -15.10
C LEU A 101 -35.89 -6.91 -16.50
N GLU A 102 -36.44 -6.21 -17.49
CA GLU A 102 -36.48 -6.69 -18.87
C GLU A 102 -35.08 -6.87 -19.46
N LYS A 103 -34.16 -5.93 -19.18
CA LYS A 103 -32.77 -6.01 -19.66
C LYS A 103 -32.04 -7.24 -19.14
N TYR A 104 -32.30 -7.67 -17.91
CA TYR A 104 -31.64 -8.81 -17.26
C TYR A 104 -32.50 -10.08 -17.24
N ASN A 105 -33.66 -10.07 -17.90
CA ASN A 105 -34.54 -11.21 -18.00
C ASN A 105 -33.90 -12.28 -18.90
N ARG A 106 -33.81 -13.50 -18.38
CA ARG A 106 -33.31 -14.67 -19.12
C ARG A 106 -34.36 -15.36 -20.02
N GLY A 107 -35.58 -14.81 -20.11
CA GLY A 107 -36.68 -15.41 -20.82
C GLY A 107 -37.55 -16.37 -19.97
N GLU A 108 -38.43 -17.09 -20.66
CA GLU A 108 -39.44 -17.94 -20.02
C GLU A 108 -38.85 -19.13 -19.26
N GLY A 109 -38.09 -19.25 -18.47
CA GLY A 109 -37.56 -20.40 -17.71
C GLY A 109 -38.25 -21.74 -17.89
N VAL A 110 -37.97 -22.71 -17.05
CA VAL A 110 -38.57 -24.04 -17.14
C VAL A 110 -40.01 -24.00 -16.63
N ASN A 111 -40.97 -24.38 -17.47
CA ASN A 111 -42.36 -24.49 -17.05
C ASN A 111 -42.54 -25.68 -16.09
N VAL A 112 -42.59 -25.40 -14.82
CA VAL A 112 -42.68 -26.39 -13.74
C VAL A 112 -43.98 -27.19 -13.80
N ASN A 113 -45.06 -26.63 -14.37
CA ASN A 113 -46.35 -27.28 -14.47
C ASN A 113 -46.38 -28.35 -15.55
N SER A 114 -45.47 -28.29 -16.52
CA SER A 114 -45.36 -29.33 -17.57
C SER A 114 -44.69 -30.63 -17.10
N ILE A 115 -44.04 -30.62 -15.93
CA ILE A 115 -43.29 -31.74 -15.40
C ILE A 115 -44.26 -32.70 -14.73
N LYS A 116 -44.19 -34.00 -15.12
CA LYS A 116 -45.04 -35.07 -14.57
C LYS A 116 -44.94 -35.14 -13.04
N LYS A 117 -46.08 -35.09 -12.33
CA LYS A 117 -46.19 -35.01 -10.86
C LYS A 117 -45.65 -36.25 -10.10
N TRP A 118 -45.36 -37.38 -10.78
CA TRP A 118 -44.85 -38.57 -10.13
C TRP A 118 -43.43 -38.42 -9.53
N ASN A 119 -42.70 -37.40 -9.91
CA ASN A 119 -41.37 -37.09 -9.37
C ASN A 119 -41.38 -35.83 -8.49
N ALA A 120 -42.16 -35.87 -7.41
CA ALA A 120 -42.32 -34.71 -6.50
C ALA A 120 -41.03 -34.09 -5.96
N PRO A 121 -39.97 -34.86 -5.57
CA PRO A 121 -38.71 -34.28 -5.11
C PRO A 121 -37.99 -33.48 -6.21
N MET A 122 -38.04 -33.95 -7.46
CA MET A 122 -37.44 -33.26 -8.59
C MET A 122 -38.19 -31.97 -8.94
N VAL A 123 -39.52 -32.02 -8.94
CA VAL A 123 -40.37 -30.84 -9.14
C VAL A 123 -40.06 -29.76 -8.07
N HIS A 124 -39.90 -30.17 -6.82
CA HIS A 124 -39.54 -29.25 -5.74
C HIS A 124 -38.14 -28.63 -5.94
N LYS A 125 -37.14 -29.40 -6.32
CA LYS A 125 -35.78 -28.88 -6.64
C LYS A 125 -35.81 -27.88 -7.79
N ILE A 126 -36.59 -28.16 -8.84
CA ILE A 126 -36.72 -27.25 -9.99
C ILE A 126 -37.42 -25.96 -9.57
N LYS A 127 -38.50 -26.04 -8.77
CA LYS A 127 -39.19 -24.85 -8.21
C LYS A 127 -38.22 -23.97 -7.41
N LEU A 128 -37.43 -24.57 -6.51
CA LEU A 128 -36.43 -23.83 -5.74
C LEU A 128 -35.36 -23.20 -6.63
N LYS A 129 -34.93 -23.91 -7.67
CA LYS A 129 -33.97 -23.40 -8.64
C LYS A 129 -34.53 -22.20 -9.40
N GLU A 130 -35.76 -22.29 -9.88
CA GLU A 130 -36.44 -21.20 -10.59
C GLU A 130 -36.66 -19.97 -9.68
N GLN A 131 -37.01 -20.17 -8.41
CA GLN A 131 -37.10 -19.08 -7.44
C GLN A 131 -35.77 -18.39 -7.25
N LYS A 132 -34.68 -19.13 -7.04
CA LYS A 132 -33.33 -18.56 -6.91
C LYS A 132 -32.88 -17.81 -8.15
N LEU A 133 -33.25 -18.27 -9.34
CA LEU A 133 -32.92 -17.59 -10.58
C LEU A 133 -33.68 -16.28 -10.75
N LYS A 134 -34.97 -16.23 -10.35
CA LYS A 134 -35.72 -14.96 -10.32
C LYS A 134 -35.16 -13.97 -9.29
N GLU A 135 -34.81 -14.46 -8.10
CA GLU A 135 -34.12 -13.63 -7.10
C GLU A 135 -32.79 -13.11 -7.65
N ALA A 136 -32.03 -13.92 -8.40
CA ALA A 136 -30.79 -13.49 -9.01
C ALA A 136 -31.00 -12.45 -10.13
N GLU A 137 -32.06 -12.54 -10.93
CA GLU A 137 -32.44 -11.51 -11.92
C GLU A 137 -32.72 -10.16 -11.24
N GLU A 138 -33.50 -10.16 -10.15
CA GLU A 138 -33.78 -8.97 -9.37
C GLU A 138 -32.53 -8.39 -8.72
N GLU A 139 -31.67 -9.24 -8.16
CA GLU A 139 -30.42 -8.82 -7.53
C GLU A 139 -29.43 -8.26 -8.57
N THR A 140 -29.37 -8.86 -9.76
CA THR A 140 -28.55 -8.36 -10.87
C THR A 140 -29.02 -6.98 -11.34
N ALA A 141 -30.34 -6.82 -11.50
CA ALA A 141 -30.91 -5.51 -11.86
C ALA A 141 -30.68 -4.44 -10.77
N ARG A 142 -30.69 -4.83 -9.49
CA ARG A 142 -30.30 -3.93 -8.39
C ARG A 142 -28.82 -3.62 -8.35
N ALA A 143 -27.96 -4.59 -8.71
CA ALA A 143 -26.52 -4.42 -8.76
C ALA A 143 -26.08 -3.42 -9.84
N GLU A 144 -26.91 -3.15 -10.84
CA GLU A 144 -26.63 -2.10 -11.84
C GLU A 144 -26.47 -0.71 -11.19
N LEU A 145 -27.08 -0.46 -10.03
CA LEU A 145 -26.89 0.76 -9.24
C LEU A 145 -25.48 0.84 -8.63
N LEU A 146 -24.75 -0.26 -8.64
CA LEU A 146 -23.34 -0.35 -8.18
C LEU A 146 -22.33 -0.23 -9.32
N LEU A 147 -22.79 0.16 -10.53
CA LEU A 147 -21.87 0.45 -11.63
C LEU A 147 -20.94 1.59 -11.24
N THR A 148 -19.74 1.53 -11.81
CA THR A 148 -18.72 2.54 -11.55
C THR A 148 -19.20 3.93 -11.95
N GLU A 149 -18.97 4.89 -11.07
CA GLU A 149 -19.29 6.29 -11.34
C GLU A 149 -18.23 6.91 -12.25
N SER A 150 -18.65 7.77 -13.16
CA SER A 150 -17.73 8.57 -13.97
C SER A 150 -17.33 9.83 -13.19
N SER A 151 -16.08 10.27 -13.37
CA SER A 151 -15.59 11.51 -12.77
C SER A 151 -16.32 12.73 -13.35
N GLY A 152 -16.64 13.67 -12.48
CA GLY A 152 -17.23 14.96 -12.89
C GLY A 152 -16.29 15.78 -13.77
N GLN A 153 -16.83 16.79 -14.42
CA GLN A 153 -16.06 17.74 -15.23
C GLN A 153 -16.67 19.13 -15.09
N LEU A 154 -15.80 20.14 -15.03
CA LEU A 154 -16.22 21.54 -15.07
C LEU A 154 -16.31 21.98 -16.53
N GLU A 155 -17.50 22.37 -16.97
CA GLU A 155 -17.76 22.89 -18.30
C GLU A 155 -18.22 24.35 -18.20
N ALA A 156 -17.66 25.18 -19.07
CA ALA A 156 -18.06 26.59 -19.16
C ALA A 156 -19.11 26.76 -20.29
N GLN A 157 -19.99 27.74 -20.13
CA GLN A 157 -20.88 28.14 -21.18
C GLN A 157 -20.09 28.71 -22.38
N GLU A 158 -20.68 28.68 -23.55
CA GLU A 158 -20.07 29.23 -24.77
C GLU A 158 -19.60 30.69 -24.57
N GLY A 159 -18.30 30.92 -24.85
CA GLY A 159 -17.67 32.23 -24.69
C GLY A 159 -17.09 32.53 -23.30
N MET A 160 -17.30 31.67 -22.29
CA MET A 160 -16.69 31.81 -20.95
C MET A 160 -15.57 30.82 -20.75
N TYR A 161 -14.63 31.17 -19.87
CA TYR A 161 -13.56 30.26 -19.46
C TYR A 161 -13.87 29.63 -18.10
N THR A 162 -13.54 28.37 -17.91
CA THR A 162 -13.71 27.63 -16.67
C THR A 162 -12.99 28.30 -15.48
N ALA A 163 -11.91 29.01 -15.75
CA ALA A 163 -11.13 29.75 -14.74
C ALA A 163 -11.94 30.86 -14.03
N HIS A 164 -13.00 31.37 -14.66
CA HIS A 164 -13.83 32.44 -14.09
C HIS A 164 -14.97 31.91 -13.21
N ILE A 165 -15.23 30.59 -13.24
CA ILE A 165 -16.26 29.98 -12.43
C ILE A 165 -15.83 30.01 -10.96
N THR A 166 -16.66 30.61 -10.12
CA THR A 166 -16.36 30.75 -8.69
C THR A 166 -16.78 29.51 -7.91
N GLN A 167 -16.24 29.35 -6.70
CA GLN A 167 -16.65 28.27 -5.80
C GLN A 167 -18.13 28.35 -5.40
N THR A 168 -18.70 29.55 -5.39
CA THR A 168 -20.14 29.75 -5.13
C THR A 168 -20.98 29.20 -6.26
N ASP A 169 -20.57 29.41 -7.51
CA ASP A 169 -21.30 28.91 -8.67
C ASP A 169 -21.24 27.37 -8.72
N ILE A 170 -20.09 26.79 -8.41
CA ILE A 170 -19.95 25.34 -8.32
C ILE A 170 -20.84 24.75 -7.21
N LYS A 171 -20.86 25.37 -6.01
CA LYS A 171 -21.70 24.91 -4.90
C LYS A 171 -23.18 24.97 -5.21
N ASN A 172 -23.60 25.95 -6.01
CA ASN A 172 -25.00 26.09 -6.41
C ASN A 172 -25.43 25.09 -7.51
N ALA A 173 -24.48 24.59 -8.28
CA ALA A 173 -24.70 23.66 -9.39
C ALA A 173 -24.60 22.16 -8.99
N VAL A 174 -24.03 21.84 -7.82
CA VAL A 174 -23.85 20.46 -7.36
C VAL A 174 -24.85 20.10 -6.26
N ASP A 175 -24.95 18.81 -5.96
CA ASP A 175 -25.80 18.29 -4.89
C ASP A 175 -25.43 18.86 -3.52
N ILE A 176 -26.38 18.90 -2.61
CA ILE A 176 -26.24 19.43 -1.24
C ILE A 176 -25.09 18.71 -0.50
N THR A 177 -24.94 17.38 -0.71
CA THR A 177 -23.87 16.59 -0.10
C THR A 177 -22.48 17.01 -0.60
N THR A 178 -22.35 17.26 -1.90
CA THR A 178 -21.10 17.73 -2.51
C THR A 178 -20.84 19.18 -2.15
N ALA A 179 -21.85 20.04 -2.14
CA ALA A 179 -21.74 21.44 -1.71
C ALA A 179 -21.24 21.57 -0.26
N ALA A 180 -21.68 20.67 0.64
CA ALA A 180 -21.25 20.64 2.04
C ALA A 180 -19.76 20.26 2.23
N LYS A 181 -19.12 19.67 1.22
CA LYS A 181 -17.67 19.36 1.22
C LYS A 181 -16.81 20.63 1.09
N GLY A 182 -17.34 21.72 0.52
CA GLY A 182 -16.66 23.01 0.43
C GLY A 182 -16.92 23.87 1.67
N PHE A 183 -15.94 24.06 2.56
CA PHE A 183 -16.05 24.85 3.79
C PHE A 183 -14.73 25.54 4.15
N ASP A 184 -14.82 26.56 4.99
CA ASP A 184 -13.69 27.31 5.50
C ASP A 184 -13.64 27.23 7.03
N LEU A 185 -12.47 26.88 7.57
CA LEU A 185 -12.17 26.93 8.99
C LEU A 185 -11.24 28.11 9.28
N ARG A 186 -11.67 29.01 10.18
CA ARG A 186 -10.84 30.13 10.65
C ARG A 186 -10.20 29.75 11.97
N LEU A 187 -8.88 29.77 11.98
CA LEU A 187 -8.05 29.36 13.09
C LEU A 187 -6.89 30.34 13.28
N ASP A 188 -6.47 30.56 14.53
CA ASP A 188 -5.55 31.65 14.88
C ASP A 188 -4.08 31.24 15.07
N CYS A 189 -3.78 29.93 14.99
CA CYS A 189 -2.46 29.38 15.29
C CYS A 189 -1.60 29.09 14.05
N GLY A 190 -1.85 29.79 12.94
CA GLY A 190 -1.14 29.56 11.66
C GLY A 190 0.34 29.97 11.64
N PRO A 191 1.02 29.69 10.55
CA PRO A 191 0.56 28.96 9.34
C PRO A 191 0.27 27.48 9.59
N TYR A 192 -0.69 26.96 8.84
CA TYR A 192 -1.15 25.57 8.99
C TYR A 192 -0.50 24.65 7.95
N GLN A 193 -0.31 23.38 8.34
CA GLN A 193 -0.04 22.23 7.48
C GLN A 193 -1.22 21.26 7.61
N MET A 194 -1.38 20.39 6.64
CA MET A 194 -2.48 19.42 6.63
C MET A 194 -2.07 18.11 5.97
N ASP A 195 -2.76 17.05 6.35
CA ASP A 195 -2.66 15.76 5.69
C ASP A 195 -4.02 15.04 5.70
N TYR A 196 -4.31 14.30 4.64
CA TYR A 196 -5.48 13.45 4.53
C TYR A 196 -5.09 11.98 4.74
N THR A 197 -6.01 11.22 5.32
CA THR A 197 -5.86 9.76 5.31
C THR A 197 -5.93 9.21 3.89
N ARG A 198 -5.30 8.06 3.64
CA ARG A 198 -5.28 7.39 2.34
C ARG A 198 -6.69 7.11 1.77
N ASN A 199 -7.68 6.90 2.62
CA ASN A 199 -9.08 6.71 2.23
C ASN A 199 -9.86 8.02 2.04
N GLY A 200 -9.23 9.19 2.21
CA GLY A 200 -9.84 10.49 2.00
C GLY A 200 -10.87 10.91 3.05
N ARG A 201 -11.05 10.17 4.16
CA ARG A 201 -12.12 10.46 5.13
C ARG A 201 -11.72 11.39 6.27
N HIS A 202 -10.49 11.27 6.78
CA HIS A 202 -10.03 12.04 7.92
C HIS A 202 -9.04 13.11 7.49
N LEU A 203 -9.10 14.23 8.16
CA LEU A 203 -8.20 15.36 7.96
C LEU A 203 -7.45 15.66 9.25
N LEU A 204 -6.15 15.82 9.14
CA LEU A 204 -5.25 16.25 10.19
C LEU A 204 -4.75 17.67 9.87
N ILE A 205 -4.84 18.56 10.82
CA ILE A 205 -4.41 19.96 10.68
C ILE A 205 -3.43 20.28 11.83
N GLY A 206 -2.31 20.89 11.49
CA GLY A 206 -1.34 21.35 12.47
C GLY A 206 -0.89 22.77 12.21
N GLY A 207 -1.03 23.61 13.21
CA GLY A 207 -0.61 24.99 13.19
C GLY A 207 0.82 25.17 13.72
N ARG A 208 1.59 26.05 13.11
CA ARG A 208 2.98 26.31 13.53
C ARG A 208 3.12 26.82 14.96
N LYS A 209 2.06 27.36 15.54
CA LYS A 209 2.03 27.81 16.95
C LYS A 209 1.64 26.69 17.93
N GLY A 210 1.54 25.43 17.48
CA GLY A 210 1.33 24.27 18.32
C GLY A 210 -0.11 23.73 18.34
N HIS A 211 -1.03 24.31 17.60
CA HIS A 211 -2.39 23.79 17.46
C HIS A 211 -2.36 22.48 16.64
N LEU A 212 -3.00 21.44 17.14
CA LEU A 212 -3.13 20.14 16.48
C LEU A 212 -4.58 19.65 16.59
N ALA A 213 -5.22 19.34 15.47
CA ALA A 213 -6.57 18.83 15.42
C ALA A 213 -6.74 17.76 14.35
N SER A 214 -7.51 16.72 14.67
CA SER A 214 -7.91 15.68 13.72
C SER A 214 -9.41 15.52 13.75
N PHE A 215 -10.04 15.42 12.57
CA PHE A 215 -11.49 15.27 12.46
C PHE A 215 -11.89 14.52 11.18
N ASP A 216 -13.07 13.90 11.24
CA ASP A 216 -13.74 13.37 10.06
C ASP A 216 -14.38 14.55 9.31
N TRP A 217 -13.76 14.98 8.22
CA TRP A 217 -14.20 16.17 7.48
C TRP A 217 -15.51 15.94 6.70
N ILE A 218 -15.87 14.68 6.41
CA ILE A 218 -17.14 14.34 5.75
C ILE A 218 -18.31 14.53 6.75
N THR A 219 -18.22 13.87 7.92
CA THR A 219 -19.26 13.94 8.96
C THR A 219 -19.11 15.16 9.87
N LYS A 220 -18.05 15.94 9.74
CA LYS A 220 -17.68 17.09 10.59
C LYS A 220 -17.50 16.71 12.07
N LYS A 221 -17.18 15.46 12.37
CA LYS A 221 -16.94 14.98 13.73
C LYS A 221 -15.50 15.20 14.14
N LEU A 222 -15.29 15.99 15.17
CA LEU A 222 -13.97 16.19 15.78
C LEU A 222 -13.53 14.92 16.52
N HIS A 223 -12.31 14.46 16.29
CA HIS A 223 -11.69 13.39 17.07
C HIS A 223 -11.00 13.96 18.29
N PHE A 224 -10.10 14.89 18.08
CA PHE A 224 -9.46 15.64 19.14
C PHE A 224 -8.97 17.00 18.64
N GLU A 225 -8.78 17.90 19.57
CA GLU A 225 -8.12 19.20 19.40
C GLU A 225 -7.25 19.45 20.61
N THR A 226 -5.98 19.74 20.39
CA THR A 226 -5.02 19.97 21.47
C THR A 226 -3.98 21.02 21.05
N ASN A 227 -3.31 21.59 22.04
CA ASN A 227 -2.19 22.48 21.81
C ASN A 227 -0.90 21.87 22.39
N VAL A 228 0.03 21.50 21.53
CA VAL A 228 1.29 20.85 21.91
C VAL A 228 2.36 21.83 22.43
N MET A 229 2.05 23.14 22.51
CA MET A 229 2.91 24.21 23.02
C MET A 229 4.27 24.36 22.32
N GLU A 230 4.52 23.60 21.27
CA GLU A 230 5.71 23.65 20.43
C GLU A 230 5.35 23.94 18.96
N SER A 231 6.31 24.47 18.20
CA SER A 231 6.06 24.73 16.78
C SER A 231 5.99 23.43 15.99
N ILE A 232 4.90 23.22 15.24
CA ILE A 232 4.73 22.12 14.32
C ILE A 232 5.29 22.52 12.95
N HIS A 233 6.14 21.68 12.38
CA HIS A 233 6.73 21.88 11.05
C HIS A 233 5.98 21.10 9.98
N ASP A 234 5.63 19.84 10.27
CA ASP A 234 4.93 18.97 9.37
C ASP A 234 4.18 17.88 10.13
N LEU A 235 3.26 17.19 9.45
CA LEU A 235 2.46 16.14 10.06
C LEU A 235 2.06 15.14 8.98
N CYS A 236 1.87 13.88 9.37
CA CYS A 236 1.33 12.87 8.48
C CYS A 236 0.55 11.80 9.26
N PHE A 237 -0.49 11.26 8.64
CA PHE A 237 -1.13 10.04 9.11
C PHE A 237 -0.22 8.84 8.87
N LEU A 238 -0.27 7.87 9.77
CA LEU A 238 0.41 6.60 9.63
C LEU A 238 -0.48 5.59 8.88
N HIS A 239 -0.30 4.31 9.12
CA HIS A 239 -1.04 3.24 8.45
C HIS A 239 -2.56 3.25 8.75
N THR A 240 -2.97 3.81 9.87
CA THR A 240 -4.38 3.96 10.26
C THR A 240 -4.68 5.41 10.67
N GLU A 241 -5.96 5.76 10.65
CA GLU A 241 -6.43 7.06 11.16
C GLU A 241 -6.25 7.25 12.67
N ARG A 242 -5.86 6.19 13.39
CA ARG A 242 -5.66 6.23 14.84
C ARG A 242 -4.30 6.74 15.25
N MET A 243 -3.33 6.67 14.38
CA MET A 243 -1.95 7.08 14.69
C MET A 243 -1.48 8.13 13.70
N MET A 244 -0.85 9.15 14.22
CA MET A 244 -0.30 10.26 13.44
C MET A 244 1.08 10.64 13.94
N ALA A 245 1.97 11.01 13.03
CA ALA A 245 3.28 11.54 13.34
C ALA A 245 3.28 13.07 13.16
N VAL A 246 3.83 13.77 14.11
CA VAL A 246 3.91 15.23 14.14
C VAL A 246 5.36 15.67 14.34
N ALA A 247 5.93 16.39 13.38
CA ALA A 247 7.25 16.98 13.50
C ALA A 247 7.15 18.28 14.30
N GLN A 248 7.55 18.21 15.56
CA GLN A 248 7.64 19.37 16.42
C GLN A 248 9.05 20.01 16.32
N LYS A 249 9.26 21.08 17.04
CA LYS A 249 10.49 21.89 17.00
C LYS A 249 11.77 21.06 17.13
N GLN A 250 11.81 20.13 18.07
CA GLN A 250 13.01 19.33 18.37
C GLN A 250 12.93 17.89 17.85
N TRP A 251 11.82 17.22 18.09
CA TRP A 251 11.64 15.79 17.84
C TRP A 251 10.35 15.52 17.07
N VAL A 252 10.20 14.30 16.62
CA VAL A 252 8.94 13.78 16.07
C VAL A 252 8.21 13.05 17.16
N TYR A 253 6.92 13.32 17.29
CA TYR A 253 6.03 12.67 18.25
C TYR A 253 4.96 11.89 17.51
N ILE A 254 4.58 10.76 18.08
CA ILE A 254 3.46 9.95 17.60
C ILE A 254 2.29 10.12 18.55
N TYR A 255 1.16 10.56 18.02
CA TYR A 255 -0.09 10.77 18.75
C TYR A 255 -1.15 9.74 18.37
N ASP A 256 -2.04 9.45 19.31
CA ASP A 256 -3.26 8.69 19.06
C ASP A 256 -4.39 9.62 18.59
N ASN A 257 -5.49 9.05 18.09
CA ASN A 257 -6.69 9.78 17.68
C ASN A 257 -7.42 10.50 18.83
N GLN A 258 -6.98 10.33 20.06
CA GLN A 258 -7.44 11.07 21.25
C GLN A 258 -6.52 12.24 21.63
N GLY A 259 -5.45 12.45 20.85
CA GLY A 259 -4.45 13.49 21.14
C GLY A 259 -3.46 13.12 22.27
N ILE A 260 -3.38 11.84 22.62
CA ILE A 260 -2.44 11.35 23.63
C ILE A 260 -1.11 11.05 22.94
N GLU A 261 -0.01 11.51 23.52
CA GLU A 261 1.34 11.20 23.08
C GLU A 261 1.66 9.73 23.35
N LEU A 262 1.98 8.97 22.31
CA LEU A 262 2.36 7.56 22.42
C LEU A 262 3.89 7.40 22.49
N HIS A 263 4.61 8.06 21.59
CA HIS A 263 6.06 7.94 21.46
C HIS A 263 6.72 9.27 21.11
N CYS A 264 7.91 9.48 21.68
CA CYS A 264 8.82 10.56 21.32
C CYS A 264 10.04 9.99 20.56
N LEU A 265 10.17 10.31 19.29
CA LEU A 265 11.24 9.80 18.42
C LEU A 265 12.45 10.72 18.45
N LYS A 266 13.30 10.61 19.48
CA LYS A 266 14.50 11.45 19.68
C LYS A 266 15.55 11.28 18.57
N MET A 267 15.51 10.15 17.84
CA MET A 267 16.40 9.91 16.70
C MET A 267 16.13 10.85 15.51
N MET A 268 14.89 11.32 15.36
CA MET A 268 14.46 12.26 14.33
C MET A 268 14.43 13.68 14.89
N HIS A 269 15.59 14.33 14.92
CA HIS A 269 15.72 15.68 15.48
C HIS A 269 15.57 16.76 14.39
N ARG A 270 14.94 17.89 14.75
CA ARG A 270 14.72 19.07 13.87
C ARG A 270 14.16 18.71 12.51
N THR A 271 13.15 17.88 12.51
CA THR A 271 12.48 17.41 11.28
C THR A 271 11.68 18.55 10.66
N LEU A 272 11.80 18.70 9.34
CA LEU A 272 11.10 19.72 8.56
C LEU A 272 9.97 19.15 7.73
N ARG A 273 10.13 17.91 7.21
CA ARG A 273 9.13 17.22 6.42
C ARG A 273 9.02 15.75 6.85
N LEU A 274 7.81 15.26 6.80
CA LEU A 274 7.45 13.86 7.07
C LEU A 274 6.74 13.29 5.86
N GLU A 275 7.02 12.03 5.54
CA GLU A 275 6.31 11.24 4.54
C GLU A 275 6.15 9.82 5.05
N PHE A 276 5.01 9.22 4.82
CA PHE A 276 4.76 7.84 5.21
C PHE A 276 4.60 6.92 3.99
N LEU A 277 5.38 5.84 3.96
CA LEU A 277 5.35 4.82 2.91
C LEU A 277 4.44 3.67 3.34
N PRO A 278 3.19 3.58 2.86
CA PRO A 278 2.17 2.69 3.43
C PRO A 278 2.46 1.21 3.22
N TYR A 279 2.99 0.79 2.07
CA TYR A 279 3.28 -0.62 1.78
C TYR A 279 4.53 -1.15 2.49
N HIS A 280 5.42 -0.24 2.87
CA HIS A 280 6.68 -0.56 3.56
C HIS A 280 6.62 -0.31 5.07
N PHE A 281 5.57 0.37 5.56
CA PHE A 281 5.45 0.83 6.95
C PHE A 281 6.65 1.68 7.41
N LEU A 282 7.18 2.50 6.50
CA LEU A 282 8.31 3.37 6.78
C LEU A 282 7.85 4.82 6.96
N LEU A 283 8.23 5.40 8.09
CA LEU A 283 8.16 6.83 8.31
C LEU A 283 9.47 7.46 7.87
N CYS A 284 9.39 8.37 6.91
CA CYS A 284 10.53 9.08 6.35
C CYS A 284 10.55 10.50 6.89
N ALA A 285 11.71 10.94 7.34
CA ALA A 285 11.90 12.28 7.90
C ALA A 285 13.08 12.96 7.25
N SER A 286 12.91 14.21 6.84
CA SER A 286 13.98 15.09 6.41
C SER A 286 14.20 16.21 7.43
N ASN A 287 15.46 16.52 7.73
CA ASN A 287 15.77 17.47 8.77
C ASN A 287 16.50 18.73 8.28
N GLU A 288 16.62 19.69 9.18
CA GLU A 288 17.30 20.98 8.92
C GLU A 288 18.80 20.82 8.66
N THR A 289 19.43 19.79 9.22
CA THR A 289 20.88 19.55 9.11
C THR A 289 21.27 18.72 7.89
N GLY A 290 20.30 18.33 7.05
CA GLY A 290 20.54 17.61 5.80
C GLY A 290 20.60 16.10 5.93
N PHE A 291 19.99 15.52 6.97
CA PHE A 291 19.83 14.08 7.10
C PHE A 291 18.45 13.62 6.64
N LEU A 292 18.42 12.48 6.00
CA LEU A 292 17.24 11.67 5.74
C LEU A 292 17.26 10.45 6.67
N CYS A 293 16.14 10.16 7.27
CA CYS A 293 15.95 9.03 8.18
C CYS A 293 14.72 8.21 7.74
N TRP A 294 14.86 6.89 7.72
CA TRP A 294 13.77 5.96 7.52
C TRP A 294 13.59 5.14 8.79
N LEU A 295 12.42 5.22 9.38
CA LEU A 295 12.02 4.47 10.57
C LEU A 295 10.96 3.45 10.20
N ASP A 296 11.20 2.20 10.51
CA ASP A 296 10.18 1.15 10.41
C ASP A 296 9.23 1.22 11.61
N ILE A 297 8.00 1.62 11.36
CA ILE A 297 6.98 1.78 12.41
C ILE A 297 6.56 0.43 13.00
N SER A 298 6.51 -0.62 12.18
CA SER A 298 6.10 -1.95 12.64
C SER A 298 7.08 -2.58 13.62
N LEU A 299 8.37 -2.25 13.48
CA LEU A 299 9.45 -2.76 14.34
C LEU A 299 9.94 -1.72 15.36
N GLY A 300 9.63 -0.45 15.16
CA GLY A 300 10.15 0.67 15.96
C GLY A 300 11.66 0.88 15.81
N LYS A 301 12.26 0.43 14.71
CA LYS A 301 13.70 0.50 14.46
C LYS A 301 14.04 1.45 13.31
N GLU A 302 15.14 2.17 13.46
CA GLU A 302 15.73 2.94 12.37
C GLU A 302 16.34 1.98 11.34
N VAL A 303 15.90 2.09 10.08
CA VAL A 303 16.43 1.30 8.96
C VAL A 303 17.76 1.89 8.51
N ILE A 304 17.75 3.18 8.18
CA ILE A 304 18.95 3.89 7.76
C ILE A 304 18.81 5.39 8.03
N ARG A 305 19.95 6.03 8.31
CA ARG A 305 20.10 7.49 8.35
C ARG A 305 21.21 7.90 7.41
N THR A 306 20.87 8.71 6.42
CA THR A 306 21.80 9.13 5.37
C THR A 306 21.98 10.63 5.40
N ARG A 307 23.25 11.09 5.33
CA ARG A 307 23.56 12.49 5.17
C ARG A 307 23.60 12.85 3.70
N THR A 308 22.75 13.78 3.27
CA THR A 308 22.69 14.19 1.86
C THR A 308 23.83 15.11 1.42
N GLY A 309 24.47 15.81 2.35
CA GLY A 309 25.53 16.78 2.04
C GLY A 309 25.06 18.02 1.28
N LYS A 310 23.75 18.21 1.10
CA LYS A 310 23.14 19.31 0.32
C LYS A 310 22.52 20.41 1.18
N GLY A 311 22.72 20.39 2.50
CA GLY A 311 22.16 21.35 3.44
C GLY A 311 20.73 21.07 3.84
N ARG A 312 19.96 22.12 4.17
CA ARG A 312 18.58 22.03 4.67
C ARG A 312 17.64 21.33 3.70
N LEU A 313 16.91 20.33 4.18
CA LEU A 313 15.94 19.57 3.42
C LEU A 313 14.50 19.99 3.77
N GLY A 314 14.06 21.09 3.17
CA GLY A 314 12.70 21.63 3.38
C GLY A 314 11.67 21.16 2.35
N ILE A 315 12.08 20.42 1.34
CA ILE A 315 11.24 19.97 0.23
C ILE A 315 11.46 18.48 0.06
N MET A 316 10.42 17.70 0.29
CA MET A 316 10.41 16.25 0.15
C MET A 316 9.07 15.81 -0.40
N CYS A 317 9.07 14.82 -1.25
CA CYS A 317 7.88 14.17 -1.77
C CYS A 317 8.21 12.71 -2.04
N GLN A 318 7.27 11.83 -1.79
CA GLN A 318 7.38 10.43 -2.16
C GLN A 318 6.89 10.16 -3.57
N ASN A 319 7.44 9.17 -4.22
CA ASN A 319 6.86 8.59 -5.42
C ASN A 319 5.93 7.44 -5.00
N PRO A 320 4.61 7.54 -5.20
CA PRO A 320 3.67 6.51 -4.73
C PRO A 320 3.87 5.14 -5.37
N TYR A 321 4.44 5.09 -6.58
CA TYR A 321 4.62 3.84 -7.34
C TYR A 321 5.80 3.00 -6.86
N ASN A 322 6.96 3.62 -6.60
CA ASN A 322 8.18 2.90 -6.24
C ASN A 322 8.74 3.26 -4.85
N ALA A 323 8.02 4.06 -4.06
CA ALA A 323 8.41 4.50 -2.72
C ALA A 323 9.77 5.23 -2.63
N VAL A 324 10.28 5.76 -3.75
CA VAL A 324 11.50 6.56 -3.79
C VAL A 324 11.22 7.96 -3.28
N LEU A 325 12.10 8.50 -2.44
CA LEU A 325 11.98 9.86 -1.94
C LEU A 325 12.69 10.85 -2.88
N CYS A 326 11.94 11.86 -3.31
CA CYS A 326 12.46 12.97 -4.09
C CYS A 326 12.70 14.18 -3.16
N CYS A 327 13.94 14.65 -3.08
CA CYS A 327 14.32 15.80 -2.26
C CYS A 327 14.77 16.96 -3.13
N GLY A 328 14.20 18.14 -2.89
CA GLY A 328 14.57 19.39 -3.55
C GLY A 328 15.57 20.20 -2.73
N HIS A 329 16.53 20.79 -3.44
CA HIS A 329 17.62 21.51 -2.81
C HIS A 329 17.67 22.99 -3.22
N SER A 330 18.36 23.77 -2.42
CA SER A 330 18.56 25.22 -2.65
C SER A 330 19.42 25.55 -3.88
N ASN A 331 20.16 24.59 -4.40
CA ASN A 331 20.96 24.74 -5.64
C ASN A 331 20.17 24.36 -6.92
N GLY A 332 18.86 24.18 -6.84
CA GLY A 332 18.03 23.83 -7.99
C GLY A 332 18.09 22.35 -8.41
N THR A 333 18.82 21.51 -7.66
CA THR A 333 18.88 20.07 -7.93
C THR A 333 17.79 19.29 -7.21
N VAL A 334 17.29 18.24 -7.85
CA VAL A 334 16.46 17.19 -7.25
C VAL A 334 17.30 15.95 -7.09
N THR A 335 17.26 15.33 -5.93
CA THR A 335 17.92 14.06 -5.65
C THR A 335 16.90 13.00 -5.26
N MET A 336 17.06 11.80 -5.79
CA MET A 336 16.20 10.65 -5.50
C MET A 336 16.93 9.68 -4.57
N TRP A 337 16.25 9.24 -3.51
CA TRP A 337 16.83 8.45 -2.44
C TRP A 337 16.04 7.18 -2.18
N THR A 338 16.78 6.11 -1.94
CA THR A 338 16.24 4.83 -1.46
C THR A 338 16.92 4.45 -0.14
N PRO A 339 16.28 3.66 0.73
CA PRO A 339 16.92 3.21 1.97
C PRO A 339 18.10 2.25 1.75
N ASN A 340 18.25 1.68 0.56
CA ASN A 340 19.29 0.71 0.25
C ASN A 340 20.65 1.36 -0.01
N SER A 341 20.67 2.63 -0.40
CA SER A 341 21.90 3.31 -0.80
C SER A 341 22.18 4.52 0.09
N ARG A 342 23.47 4.70 0.44
CA ARG A 342 23.94 5.93 1.11
C ARG A 342 24.21 7.07 0.13
N GLN A 343 24.16 6.81 -1.15
CA GLN A 343 24.29 7.80 -2.21
C GLN A 343 22.94 8.00 -2.90
N PRO A 344 22.65 9.18 -3.45
CA PRO A 344 21.43 9.38 -4.21
C PRO A 344 21.43 8.48 -5.44
N VAL A 345 20.31 7.83 -5.72
CA VAL A 345 20.15 6.97 -6.90
C VAL A 345 20.16 7.79 -8.18
N ALA A 346 19.56 8.99 -8.12
CA ALA A 346 19.57 9.96 -9.21
C ALA A 346 19.75 11.37 -8.66
N SER A 347 20.43 12.23 -9.44
CA SER A 347 20.61 13.65 -9.13
C SER A 347 20.48 14.46 -10.41
N VAL A 348 19.47 15.31 -10.48
CA VAL A 348 19.11 16.07 -11.68
C VAL A 348 19.09 17.56 -11.37
N LEU A 349 19.70 18.36 -12.23
CA LEU A 349 19.59 19.82 -12.18
C LEU A 349 18.31 20.25 -12.88
N CYS A 350 17.27 20.52 -12.10
CA CYS A 350 15.96 20.90 -12.63
C CYS A 350 15.86 22.41 -12.90
N HIS A 351 16.36 23.24 -12.00
CA HIS A 351 16.24 24.69 -12.06
C HIS A 351 17.58 25.37 -11.84
N SER A 352 17.74 26.59 -12.37
CA SER A 352 18.93 27.42 -12.14
C SER A 352 18.91 28.10 -10.78
N GLN A 353 17.76 28.19 -10.15
CA GLN A 353 17.51 28.81 -8.85
C GLN A 353 16.98 27.79 -7.83
N PRO A 354 16.89 28.13 -6.54
CA PRO A 354 16.36 27.27 -5.52
C PRO A 354 14.99 26.69 -5.86
N LEU A 355 14.81 25.40 -5.59
CA LEU A 355 13.51 24.75 -5.65
C LEU A 355 12.61 25.25 -4.53
N ARG A 356 11.31 25.28 -4.81
CA ARG A 356 10.25 25.62 -3.85
C ARG A 356 9.32 24.47 -3.57
N ALA A 357 8.95 23.73 -4.62
CA ALA A 357 8.02 22.63 -4.48
C ALA A 357 8.37 21.51 -5.49
N ILE A 358 8.07 20.29 -5.07
CA ILE A 358 8.16 19.08 -5.88
C ILE A 358 6.90 18.27 -5.59
N THR A 359 6.34 17.65 -6.62
CA THR A 359 5.29 16.65 -6.49
C THR A 359 5.44 15.60 -7.57
N VAL A 360 5.03 14.37 -7.27
CA VAL A 360 5.03 13.25 -8.20
C VAL A 360 3.59 12.82 -8.44
N ASP A 361 3.30 12.48 -9.68
CA ASP A 361 1.99 11.98 -10.08
C ASP A 361 1.68 10.63 -9.39
N PRO A 362 0.43 10.31 -9.05
CA PRO A 362 0.04 9.02 -8.46
C PRO A 362 0.48 7.80 -9.26
N THR A 363 0.61 7.93 -10.60
CA THR A 363 1.16 6.85 -11.44
C THR A 363 2.67 6.64 -11.30
N GLY A 364 3.39 7.58 -10.63
CA GLY A 364 4.84 7.55 -10.44
C GLY A 364 5.66 7.86 -11.68
N ARG A 365 5.03 8.22 -12.81
CA ARG A 365 5.71 8.46 -14.09
C ARG A 365 6.20 9.90 -14.25
N TYR A 366 5.42 10.86 -13.77
CA TYR A 366 5.67 12.27 -13.98
C TYR A 366 5.97 12.98 -12.67
N MET A 367 6.95 13.84 -12.72
CA MET A 367 7.36 14.71 -11.61
C MET A 367 7.21 16.16 -12.03
N ALA A 368 6.52 16.96 -11.23
CA ALA A 368 6.45 18.39 -11.40
C ALA A 368 7.40 19.09 -10.41
N THR A 369 8.17 20.04 -10.89
CA THR A 369 9.09 20.84 -10.08
C THR A 369 8.86 22.32 -10.30
N ALA A 370 8.89 23.12 -9.24
CA ALA A 370 8.79 24.56 -9.31
C ALA A 370 9.95 25.24 -8.57
N GLY A 371 10.56 26.19 -9.23
CA GLY A 371 11.67 26.99 -8.69
C GLY A 371 11.27 28.45 -8.41
N VAL A 372 12.22 29.18 -7.83
CA VAL A 372 12.12 30.62 -7.67
C VAL A 372 12.25 31.33 -9.02
N ASP A 373 12.82 30.67 -10.02
CA ASP A 373 12.97 31.13 -11.42
C ASP A 373 11.65 31.34 -12.18
N ARG A 374 10.49 31.17 -11.51
CA ARG A 374 9.14 31.27 -12.07
C ARG A 374 8.87 30.26 -13.17
N GLN A 375 9.57 29.14 -13.16
CA GLN A 375 9.35 28.05 -14.08
C GLN A 375 8.70 26.88 -13.35
N LEU A 376 7.72 26.28 -14.00
CA LEU A 376 7.15 25.00 -13.66
C LEU A 376 7.61 24.01 -14.72
N LYS A 377 8.34 22.99 -14.33
CA LYS A 377 8.87 21.98 -15.24
C LYS A 377 8.27 20.62 -14.93
N ILE A 378 7.93 19.89 -15.98
CA ILE A 378 7.39 18.52 -15.90
C ILE A 378 8.46 17.56 -16.46
N TRP A 379 8.74 16.52 -15.70
CA TRP A 379 9.77 15.53 -15.99
C TRP A 379 9.17 14.15 -16.10
N ASP A 380 9.71 13.31 -16.98
CA ASP A 380 9.49 11.85 -16.92
C ASP A 380 10.53 11.25 -15.98
N VAL A 381 10.06 10.59 -14.92
CA VAL A 381 10.95 9.96 -13.92
C VAL A 381 11.83 8.87 -14.53
N ARG A 382 11.38 8.26 -15.62
CA ARG A 382 12.14 7.22 -16.35
C ARG A 382 13.21 7.81 -17.28
N ASN A 383 13.00 9.05 -17.73
CA ASN A 383 13.95 9.76 -18.60
C ASN A 383 14.20 11.16 -18.05
N LEU A 384 15.17 11.27 -17.18
CA LEU A 384 15.53 12.51 -16.47
C LEU A 384 16.49 13.41 -17.27
N GLY A 385 16.84 13.05 -18.51
CA GLY A 385 17.78 13.80 -19.35
C GLY A 385 17.25 15.17 -19.73
N GLU A 386 15.96 15.25 -20.10
CA GLU A 386 15.31 16.48 -20.55
C GLU A 386 13.93 16.63 -19.90
N CYS A 387 13.51 17.88 -19.69
CA CYS A 387 12.14 18.15 -19.24
C CYS A 387 11.16 17.99 -20.41
N ILE A 388 10.02 17.33 -20.17
CA ILE A 388 8.96 17.18 -21.18
C ILE A 388 8.38 18.54 -21.55
N ARG A 389 8.12 19.37 -20.54
CA ARG A 389 7.53 20.71 -20.70
C ARG A 389 8.07 21.67 -19.64
N SER A 390 8.20 22.93 -20.05
CA SER A 390 8.53 24.04 -19.17
C SER A 390 7.52 25.16 -19.38
N TYR A 391 6.86 25.54 -18.29
CA TYR A 391 5.85 26.59 -18.25
C TYR A 391 6.34 27.76 -17.43
N ARG A 392 6.08 28.98 -17.89
CA ARG A 392 6.40 30.20 -17.13
C ARG A 392 5.19 30.63 -16.33
N ILE A 393 5.37 30.79 -15.03
CA ILE A 393 4.35 31.27 -14.09
C ILE A 393 4.63 32.73 -13.73
N ASN A 394 3.60 33.50 -13.42
CA ASN A 394 3.74 34.93 -13.12
C ASN A 394 4.65 35.19 -11.90
N THR A 395 4.51 34.35 -10.86
CA THR A 395 5.39 34.37 -9.67
C THR A 395 5.81 32.93 -9.34
N GLY A 396 6.86 32.76 -8.53
CA GLY A 396 7.30 31.43 -8.13
C GLY A 396 6.22 30.68 -7.36
N ALA A 397 5.95 29.44 -7.74
CA ALA A 397 5.01 28.59 -7.02
C ALA A 397 5.54 28.22 -5.64
N SER A 398 4.67 28.23 -4.62
CA SER A 398 5.02 27.84 -3.25
C SER A 398 4.81 26.34 -2.99
N ASN A 399 3.70 25.79 -3.49
CA ASN A 399 3.35 24.38 -3.33
C ASN A 399 2.79 23.83 -4.64
N LEU A 400 2.95 22.53 -4.82
CA LEU A 400 2.42 21.76 -5.94
C LEU A 400 1.70 20.54 -5.39
N ALA A 401 0.61 20.12 -6.03
CA ALA A 401 -0.06 18.88 -5.73
C ALA A 401 -0.66 18.27 -7.01
N PHE A 402 -0.50 16.97 -7.22
CA PHE A 402 -1.21 16.23 -8.26
C PHE A 402 -2.48 15.60 -7.70
N SER A 403 -3.53 15.58 -8.50
CA SER A 403 -4.75 14.84 -8.21
C SER A 403 -4.66 13.40 -8.75
N GLN A 404 -5.58 12.54 -8.32
CA GLN A 404 -5.64 11.16 -8.81
C GLN A 404 -5.94 11.07 -10.32
N LYS A 405 -6.63 12.08 -10.88
CA LYS A 405 -6.96 12.17 -12.33
C LYS A 405 -5.97 13.02 -13.14
N GLY A 406 -4.82 13.38 -12.58
CA GLY A 406 -3.76 14.11 -13.29
C GLY A 406 -4.00 15.61 -13.41
N LEU A 407 -4.88 16.21 -12.59
CA LEU A 407 -4.91 17.66 -12.42
C LEU A 407 -3.72 18.10 -11.57
N LEU A 408 -3.10 19.21 -11.94
CA LEU A 408 -2.00 19.82 -11.18
C LEU A 408 -2.47 21.11 -10.54
N ALA A 409 -2.48 21.15 -9.22
CA ALA A 409 -2.69 22.36 -8.46
C ALA A 409 -1.37 23.05 -8.16
N VAL A 410 -1.35 24.37 -8.35
CA VAL A 410 -0.18 25.24 -8.16
C VAL A 410 -0.59 26.40 -7.24
N SER A 411 0.13 26.61 -6.15
CA SER A 411 -0.10 27.76 -5.29
C SER A 411 0.82 28.91 -5.65
N ILE A 412 0.25 30.07 -5.92
CA ILE A 412 0.94 31.30 -6.28
C ILE A 412 0.58 32.38 -5.25
N GLY A 413 1.36 32.44 -4.16
CA GLY A 413 1.07 33.34 -3.05
C GLY A 413 -0.26 33.02 -2.36
N ASN A 414 -1.31 33.83 -2.62
CA ASN A 414 -2.66 33.61 -2.10
C ASN A 414 -3.64 33.04 -3.14
N VAL A 415 -3.18 32.73 -4.35
CA VAL A 415 -3.99 32.17 -5.43
C VAL A 415 -3.64 30.70 -5.60
N ALA A 416 -4.66 29.86 -5.68
CA ALA A 416 -4.55 28.48 -6.10
C ALA A 416 -5.05 28.35 -7.55
N GLU A 417 -4.22 27.88 -8.42
CA GLU A 417 -4.52 27.61 -9.83
C GLU A 417 -4.49 26.09 -10.05
N VAL A 418 -5.47 25.56 -10.74
CA VAL A 418 -5.52 24.16 -11.12
C VAL A 418 -5.43 24.04 -12.62
N TYR A 419 -4.55 23.18 -13.09
CA TYR A 419 -4.30 22.95 -14.50
C TYR A 419 -4.69 21.54 -14.92
N ARG A 420 -5.29 21.44 -16.10
CA ARG A 420 -5.66 20.16 -16.71
C ARG A 420 -4.74 19.89 -17.91
N ASN A 421 -4.50 18.61 -18.21
CA ASN A 421 -3.70 18.16 -19.35
C ASN A 421 -2.29 18.79 -19.40
N VAL A 422 -1.63 18.87 -18.28
CA VAL A 422 -0.31 19.51 -18.14
C VAL A 422 0.75 18.87 -19.04
N LEU A 423 0.63 17.58 -19.34
CA LEU A 423 1.53 16.83 -20.23
C LEU A 423 1.37 17.20 -21.70
N HIS A 424 0.17 17.56 -22.13
CA HIS A 424 -0.18 17.81 -23.53
C HIS A 424 -0.18 19.30 -23.91
N GLY A 425 0.31 20.18 -23.03
CA GLY A 425 0.39 21.61 -23.33
C GLY A 425 -0.76 22.45 -22.78
N GLY A 426 -1.55 21.93 -21.86
CA GLY A 426 -2.72 22.60 -21.29
C GLY A 426 -2.47 23.68 -20.25
N CYS A 427 -1.22 24.03 -19.92
CA CYS A 427 -0.93 25.03 -18.88
C CYS A 427 -1.03 26.49 -19.34
N ASN A 428 -1.49 26.78 -20.54
CA ASN A 428 -1.65 28.17 -20.98
C ASN A 428 -2.80 28.89 -20.26
N ARG A 429 -3.79 28.14 -19.81
CA ARG A 429 -4.93 28.66 -19.05
C ARG A 429 -5.25 27.72 -17.90
N PRO A 430 -5.54 28.24 -16.70
CA PRO A 430 -5.96 27.42 -15.60
C PRO A 430 -7.35 26.83 -15.85
N TYR A 431 -7.55 25.58 -15.43
CA TYR A 431 -8.87 24.92 -15.40
C TYR A 431 -9.79 25.58 -14.36
N MET A 432 -9.21 25.93 -13.20
CA MET A 432 -9.90 26.67 -12.14
C MET A 432 -8.91 27.56 -11.41
N GLN A 433 -9.37 28.73 -10.98
CA GLN A 433 -8.59 29.67 -10.19
C GLN A 433 -9.38 30.07 -8.93
N HIS A 434 -8.72 30.03 -7.78
CA HIS A 434 -9.30 30.50 -6.52
C HIS A 434 -8.35 31.44 -5.80
N LYS A 435 -8.84 32.61 -5.41
CA LYS A 435 -8.10 33.59 -4.63
C LYS A 435 -8.46 33.47 -3.16
N GLY A 436 -7.52 32.99 -2.36
CA GLY A 436 -7.65 32.91 -0.91
C GLY A 436 -7.44 34.27 -0.23
N ARG A 437 -7.79 34.34 1.07
CA ARG A 437 -7.64 35.57 1.89
C ARG A 437 -6.18 35.80 2.32
N SER A 438 -5.42 34.74 2.49
CA SER A 438 -4.02 34.78 2.95
C SER A 438 -3.14 33.86 2.13
N THR A 439 -1.84 33.93 2.36
CA THR A 439 -0.85 33.09 1.68
C THR A 439 -1.10 31.61 1.96
N ILE A 440 -0.91 30.79 0.92
CA ILE A 440 -1.09 29.34 0.97
C ILE A 440 0.23 28.73 1.43
N HIS A 441 0.18 27.89 2.48
CA HIS A 441 1.36 27.22 3.05
C HIS A 441 1.38 25.72 2.77
N GLY A 442 0.22 25.09 2.61
CA GLY A 442 0.08 23.68 2.23
C GLY A 442 -1.10 23.50 1.28
N MET A 443 -1.02 22.51 0.42
CA MET A 443 -2.05 22.19 -0.55
C MET A 443 -1.98 20.71 -0.88
N GLN A 444 -3.13 20.03 -0.78
CA GLN A 444 -3.24 18.61 -1.04
C GLN A 444 -4.64 18.24 -1.56
N PHE A 445 -4.70 17.37 -2.56
CA PHE A 445 -5.96 16.81 -3.00
C PHE A 445 -6.43 15.73 -2.03
N CYS A 446 -7.73 15.72 -1.75
CA CYS A 446 -8.33 14.63 -1.01
C CYS A 446 -8.43 13.40 -1.90
N PRO A 447 -7.94 12.22 -1.47
CA PRO A 447 -8.14 10.98 -2.23
C PRO A 447 -9.63 10.64 -2.36
N TYR A 448 -10.02 10.14 -3.54
CA TYR A 448 -11.38 9.68 -3.87
C TYR A 448 -12.50 10.70 -3.80
N GLU A 449 -12.16 11.96 -3.62
CA GLU A 449 -13.13 13.05 -3.54
C GLU A 449 -12.68 14.23 -4.41
N ASP A 450 -13.65 14.95 -4.97
CA ASP A 450 -13.39 16.12 -5.81
C ASP A 450 -13.08 17.37 -4.97
N VAL A 451 -12.12 17.26 -4.08
CA VAL A 451 -11.77 18.29 -3.11
C VAL A 451 -10.29 18.59 -3.08
N LEU A 452 -9.95 19.87 -3.09
CA LEU A 452 -8.62 20.39 -2.80
C LEU A 452 -8.62 21.07 -1.44
N GLY A 453 -7.84 20.55 -0.50
CA GLY A 453 -7.56 21.21 0.76
C GLY A 453 -6.47 22.27 0.59
N ILE A 454 -6.69 23.43 1.17
CA ILE A 454 -5.72 24.53 1.19
C ILE A 454 -5.52 24.97 2.63
N SER A 455 -4.29 24.87 3.10
CA SER A 455 -3.91 25.42 4.40
C SER A 455 -3.28 26.81 4.23
N THR A 456 -3.75 27.73 5.04
CA THR A 456 -3.36 29.15 4.99
C THR A 456 -2.84 29.61 6.35
N TYR A 457 -2.45 30.87 6.45
CA TYR A 457 -2.07 31.45 7.73
C TYR A 457 -3.25 31.53 8.71
N HIS A 458 -4.46 31.75 8.22
CA HIS A 458 -5.67 31.96 9.04
C HIS A 458 -6.58 30.72 9.10
N GLY A 459 -6.07 29.54 8.76
CA GLY A 459 -6.81 28.30 8.88
C GLY A 459 -6.76 27.42 7.63
N TYR A 460 -7.88 26.73 7.39
CA TYR A 460 -8.02 25.74 6.35
C TYR A 460 -9.25 26.05 5.49
N SER A 461 -9.12 25.86 4.18
CA SER A 461 -10.20 26.00 3.20
C SER A 461 -10.30 24.75 2.34
N SER A 462 -11.51 24.23 2.19
CA SER A 462 -11.84 23.11 1.32
C SER A 462 -12.49 23.62 0.05
N LEU A 463 -11.87 23.39 -1.11
CA LEU A 463 -12.38 23.79 -2.41
C LEU A 463 -12.90 22.59 -3.19
N ILE A 464 -14.01 22.75 -3.87
CA ILE A 464 -14.58 21.72 -4.75
C ILE A 464 -13.98 21.89 -6.13
N ILE A 465 -13.33 20.84 -6.64
CA ILE A 465 -12.71 20.80 -7.97
C ILE A 465 -13.25 19.59 -8.72
N PRO A 466 -14.30 19.73 -9.52
CA PRO A 466 -14.88 18.64 -10.28
C PRO A 466 -13.85 17.93 -11.16
N GLY A 467 -13.82 16.61 -11.08
CA GLY A 467 -12.88 15.77 -11.84
C GLY A 467 -11.50 15.62 -11.24
N ALA A 468 -11.30 15.97 -9.96
CA ALA A 468 -10.02 15.79 -9.27
C ALA A 468 -9.84 14.39 -8.71
N GLY A 469 -10.89 13.83 -8.08
CA GLY A 469 -10.86 12.54 -7.42
C GLY A 469 -11.19 11.37 -8.36
N GLU A 470 -10.76 10.19 -7.98
CA GLU A 470 -11.26 8.94 -8.55
C GLU A 470 -12.54 8.57 -7.80
N PRO A 471 -13.72 8.57 -8.45
CA PRO A 471 -14.99 8.33 -7.75
C PRO A 471 -15.11 6.91 -7.21
N ASN A 472 -14.38 5.98 -7.82
CA ASN A 472 -14.45 4.56 -7.47
C ASN A 472 -13.23 4.17 -6.62
N TYR A 473 -13.45 3.93 -5.33
CA TYR A 473 -12.40 3.47 -4.43
C TYR A 473 -12.33 1.94 -4.40
N ASP A 474 -11.13 1.40 -4.11
CA ASP A 474 -10.97 -0.02 -3.83
C ASP A 474 -11.54 -0.34 -2.44
N ALA A 475 -12.59 -1.15 -2.41
CA ALA A 475 -13.28 -1.54 -1.18
C ALA A 475 -12.39 -2.33 -0.19
N LEU A 476 -11.31 -2.94 -0.65
CA LEU A 476 -10.40 -3.73 0.18
C LEU A 476 -9.31 -2.88 0.84
N GLU A 477 -8.78 -1.88 0.12
CA GLU A 477 -7.65 -1.07 0.60
C GLU A 477 -8.06 0.32 1.11
N ALA A 478 -8.97 0.99 0.39
CA ALA A 478 -9.26 2.40 0.60
C ALA A 478 -10.72 2.69 0.97
N ASN A 479 -11.45 1.71 1.49
CA ASN A 479 -12.86 1.88 1.85
C ASN A 479 -13.03 2.87 3.03
N PRO A 480 -13.63 4.05 2.82
CA PRO A 480 -13.87 5.03 3.89
C PRO A 480 -14.94 4.59 4.89
N TYR A 481 -15.77 3.60 4.53
CA TYR A 481 -16.91 3.12 5.34
C TYR A 481 -16.64 1.78 6.01
N ILE A 482 -15.38 1.34 6.10
CA ILE A 482 -15.00 0.07 6.68
C ILE A 482 -15.41 -0.02 8.17
N SER A 483 -15.93 -1.16 8.58
CA SER A 483 -16.30 -1.42 9.98
C SER A 483 -15.08 -1.53 10.90
N SER A 484 -15.28 -1.45 12.21
CA SER A 484 -14.18 -1.57 13.18
C SER A 484 -13.49 -2.95 13.14
N SER A 485 -14.25 -4.03 12.87
CA SER A 485 -13.69 -5.36 12.67
C SER A 485 -12.91 -5.44 11.36
N GLY A 486 -13.48 -4.91 10.26
CA GLY A 486 -12.81 -4.87 8.97
C GLY A 486 -11.50 -4.07 8.99
N ARG A 487 -11.42 -2.97 9.78
CA ARG A 487 -10.17 -2.21 9.97
C ARG A 487 -9.08 -3.05 10.62
N ARG A 488 -9.41 -3.82 11.66
CA ARG A 488 -8.45 -4.73 12.32
C ARG A 488 -7.95 -5.81 11.37
N GLU A 489 -8.85 -6.39 10.57
CA GLU A 489 -8.46 -7.36 9.53
C GLU A 489 -7.57 -6.71 8.45
N ALA A 490 -7.92 -5.51 7.99
CA ALA A 490 -7.13 -4.78 6.99
C ALA A 490 -5.73 -4.44 7.53
N GLU A 491 -5.63 -4.04 8.81
CA GLU A 491 -4.35 -3.79 9.48
C GLU A 491 -3.48 -5.05 9.55
N VAL A 492 -4.05 -6.19 9.94
CA VAL A 492 -3.33 -7.46 9.97
C VAL A 492 -2.90 -7.88 8.57
N LYS A 493 -3.78 -7.77 7.57
CA LYS A 493 -3.44 -8.09 6.17
C LYS A 493 -2.33 -7.19 5.63
N SER A 494 -2.39 -5.89 5.89
CA SER A 494 -1.35 -4.95 5.45
C SER A 494 0.00 -5.22 6.10
N LEU A 495 0.02 -5.60 7.40
CA LEU A 495 1.25 -6.02 8.08
C LEU A 495 1.83 -7.32 7.51
N LEU A 496 0.97 -8.29 7.17
CA LEU A 496 1.41 -9.54 6.54
C LEU A 496 1.89 -9.34 5.09
N ALA A 497 1.31 -8.37 4.39
CA ALA A 497 1.68 -7.99 3.02
C ALA A 497 2.80 -6.93 2.97
N LYS A 498 3.42 -6.60 4.11
CA LYS A 498 4.48 -5.61 4.19
C LYS A 498 5.64 -5.95 3.24
N VAL A 499 6.02 -4.99 2.41
CA VAL A 499 7.16 -5.11 1.51
C VAL A 499 8.43 -4.68 2.25
N PRO A 500 9.51 -5.49 2.27
CA PRO A 500 10.78 -5.11 2.89
C PRO A 500 11.38 -3.84 2.28
N SER A 501 12.06 -3.05 3.09
CA SER A 501 12.71 -1.81 2.65
C SER A 501 13.80 -2.02 1.60
N GLU A 502 14.39 -3.22 1.57
CA GLU A 502 15.42 -3.62 0.63
C GLU A 502 14.93 -3.71 -0.82
N LEU A 503 13.62 -3.89 -1.02
CA LEU A 503 12.99 -3.98 -2.33
C LEU A 503 12.63 -2.61 -2.95
N ILE A 504 12.92 -1.50 -2.26
CA ILE A 504 12.70 -0.16 -2.81
C ILE A 504 13.78 0.14 -3.85
N THR A 505 13.37 0.13 -5.12
CA THR A 505 14.24 0.40 -6.29
C THR A 505 13.57 1.39 -7.23
N LEU A 506 14.31 1.93 -8.20
CA LEU A 506 13.73 2.80 -9.22
C LEU A 506 12.71 2.07 -10.09
N ASP A 507 13.01 0.82 -10.43
CA ASP A 507 12.15 -0.04 -11.24
C ASP A 507 11.53 -1.16 -10.38
N PRO A 508 10.33 -0.99 -9.84
CA PRO A 508 9.68 -2.03 -9.05
C PRO A 508 9.25 -3.24 -9.89
N THR A 509 9.19 -3.11 -11.22
CA THR A 509 8.85 -4.20 -12.14
C THR A 509 9.87 -5.34 -12.12
N THR A 510 11.11 -5.10 -11.66
CA THR A 510 12.13 -6.14 -11.50
C THR A 510 11.71 -7.22 -10.51
N ILE A 511 10.88 -6.87 -9.51
CA ILE A 511 10.34 -7.83 -8.53
C ILE A 511 9.40 -8.85 -9.18
N CYS A 512 8.68 -8.46 -10.22
CA CYS A 512 7.75 -9.32 -10.97
C CYS A 512 8.42 -10.09 -12.10
N GLN A 513 9.71 -9.90 -12.34
CA GLN A 513 10.44 -10.66 -13.35
C GLN A 513 10.69 -12.07 -12.83
N VAL A 514 10.45 -13.06 -13.69
CA VAL A 514 10.78 -14.44 -13.36
C VAL A 514 12.30 -14.54 -13.29
N ASP A 515 12.80 -14.91 -12.12
CA ASP A 515 14.22 -15.20 -11.96
C ASP A 515 14.62 -16.34 -12.89
N THR A 516 15.54 -16.07 -13.79
CA THR A 516 16.11 -17.11 -14.65
C THR A 516 17.27 -17.75 -13.91
N PRO A 517 17.07 -18.93 -13.30
CA PRO A 517 18.11 -19.55 -12.49
C PRO A 517 19.36 -19.77 -13.34
N THR A 518 20.50 -19.48 -12.76
CA THR A 518 21.79 -19.69 -13.39
C THR A 518 21.98 -21.17 -13.75
N LEU A 519 22.87 -21.46 -14.71
CA LEU A 519 23.14 -22.85 -15.09
C LEU A 519 23.56 -23.70 -13.87
N GLU A 520 24.27 -23.10 -12.92
CA GLU A 520 24.73 -23.77 -11.70
C GLU A 520 23.55 -24.12 -10.78
N GLU A 521 22.61 -23.20 -10.56
CA GLU A 521 21.39 -23.44 -9.76
C GLU A 521 20.48 -24.50 -10.40
N ARG A 522 20.35 -24.48 -11.74
CA ARG A 522 19.62 -25.53 -12.47
C ARG A 522 20.25 -26.91 -12.29
N ILE A 523 21.58 -26.98 -12.29
CA ILE A 523 22.33 -28.22 -12.06
C ILE A 523 22.13 -28.69 -10.62
N GLU A 524 22.16 -27.79 -9.64
CA GLU A 524 21.94 -28.13 -8.22
C GLU A 524 20.51 -28.59 -7.94
N ALA A 525 19.52 -27.90 -8.49
CA ALA A 525 18.10 -28.29 -8.37
C ALA A 525 17.85 -29.67 -9.00
N LYS A 526 18.40 -29.94 -10.20
CA LYS A 526 18.28 -31.26 -10.84
C LYS A 526 19.09 -32.35 -10.11
N LYS A 527 20.20 -32.01 -9.48
CA LYS A 527 21.00 -32.93 -8.67
C LYS A 527 20.23 -33.49 -7.47
N THR A 528 19.43 -32.63 -6.82
CA THR A 528 18.54 -33.05 -5.71
C THR A 528 17.38 -33.91 -6.19
N LEU A 529 16.77 -33.59 -7.33
CA LEU A 529 15.63 -34.34 -7.90
C LEU A 529 16.03 -35.70 -8.45
N LEU A 530 17.19 -35.83 -9.08
CA LEU A 530 17.62 -37.03 -9.77
C LEU A 530 18.45 -37.97 -8.90
N HIS A 531 18.77 -37.63 -7.65
CA HIS A 531 19.64 -38.38 -6.75
C HIS A 531 20.98 -38.83 -7.41
N VAL A 532 21.47 -38.06 -8.38
CA VAL A 532 22.68 -38.37 -9.12
C VAL A 532 23.87 -38.22 -8.18
N ARG A 533 24.44 -39.33 -7.75
CA ARG A 533 25.73 -39.33 -7.06
C ARG A 533 26.82 -39.11 -8.11
N ALA A 534 27.51 -37.98 -8.03
CA ALA A 534 28.66 -37.75 -8.88
C ALA A 534 29.72 -38.84 -8.64
N PRO A 535 30.30 -39.46 -9.69
CA PRO A 535 31.33 -40.46 -9.51
C PRO A 535 32.51 -39.89 -8.74
N GLN A 536 33.06 -40.69 -7.82
CA GLN A 536 34.31 -40.31 -7.16
C GLN A 536 35.45 -40.46 -8.16
N ILE A 537 35.87 -39.35 -8.74
CA ILE A 537 36.99 -39.32 -9.69
C ILE A 537 38.26 -39.06 -8.90
N ASP A 538 39.13 -40.07 -8.81
CA ASP A 538 40.46 -39.93 -8.26
C ASP A 538 41.40 -39.33 -9.31
N THR A 539 41.44 -38.02 -9.36
CA THR A 539 42.33 -37.29 -10.25
C THR A 539 43.71 -37.17 -9.62
N LYS A 540 44.67 -37.91 -10.18
CA LYS A 540 46.09 -37.68 -9.89
C LYS A 540 46.54 -36.44 -10.68
N PRO A 541 47.07 -35.39 -10.04
CA PRO A 541 47.51 -34.19 -10.78
C PRO A 541 48.65 -34.57 -11.74
N ARG A 542 48.52 -34.19 -13.02
CA ARG A 542 49.43 -34.50 -14.12
C ARG A 542 50.84 -33.93 -13.96
N TYR A 543 51.03 -32.97 -13.07
CA TYR A 543 52.32 -32.31 -12.86
C TYR A 543 52.86 -32.61 -11.46
N ARG A 544 54.01 -33.32 -11.40
CA ARG A 544 54.85 -33.33 -10.21
C ARG A 544 55.46 -31.95 -10.05
N MET A 545 54.92 -31.14 -9.17
CA MET A 545 55.57 -29.89 -8.82
C MET A 545 56.84 -30.14 -8.05
N LYS A 546 57.97 -29.87 -8.67
CA LYS A 546 59.25 -29.78 -8.00
C LYS A 546 59.27 -28.51 -7.16
N GLY A 547 59.17 -28.62 -5.83
CA GLY A 547 59.42 -27.53 -4.89
C GLY A 547 58.22 -27.04 -4.09
N LYS A 548 58.50 -26.64 -2.94
CA LYS A 548 57.93 -25.80 -1.86
C LYS A 548 56.40 -25.47 -1.84
N SER A 549 55.51 -26.26 -2.39
CA SER A 549 54.06 -26.07 -2.18
C SER A 549 53.60 -26.93 -1.01
N GLY A 550 53.06 -26.27 0.03
CA GLY A 550 52.53 -26.95 1.21
C GLY A 550 51.37 -27.90 0.87
N SER A 551 51.15 -28.91 1.69
CA SER A 551 50.10 -29.94 1.55
C SER A 551 48.71 -29.33 1.38
N ALA A 552 48.42 -28.19 1.99
CA ALA A 552 47.17 -27.45 1.86
C ALA A 552 46.90 -26.93 0.42
N THR A 553 47.95 -26.51 -0.30
CA THR A 553 47.80 -26.03 -1.69
C THR A 553 47.54 -27.18 -2.65
N MET A 554 48.17 -28.34 -2.40
CA MET A 554 47.92 -29.57 -3.15
C MET A 554 46.48 -30.07 -2.92
N PHE A 555 45.99 -30.02 -1.69
CA PHE A 555 44.62 -30.41 -1.36
C PHE A 555 43.60 -29.53 -2.07
N LYS A 556 43.71 -28.19 -1.99
CA LYS A 556 42.85 -27.25 -2.70
C LYS A 556 42.83 -27.46 -4.21
N ARG A 557 43.98 -27.76 -4.84
CA ARG A 557 44.05 -28.06 -6.28
C ARG A 557 43.35 -29.38 -6.63
N LYS A 558 43.54 -30.43 -5.82
CA LYS A 558 42.81 -31.69 -6.00
C LYS A 558 41.33 -31.53 -5.86
N GLN A 559 40.88 -30.73 -4.89
CA GLN A 559 39.49 -30.43 -4.67
C GLN A 559 38.90 -29.69 -5.88
N LYS A 560 39.56 -28.64 -6.39
CA LYS A 560 39.10 -27.89 -7.56
C LYS A 560 38.98 -28.76 -8.81
N ILE A 561 39.97 -29.60 -9.10
CA ILE A 561 39.93 -30.54 -10.24
C ILE A 561 38.77 -31.54 -10.09
N ARG A 562 38.49 -31.99 -8.87
CA ARG A 562 37.38 -32.90 -8.57
C ARG A 562 36.04 -32.21 -8.80
N GLU A 563 35.89 -30.97 -8.33
CA GLU A 563 34.69 -30.14 -8.53
C GLU A 563 34.44 -29.85 -10.01
N ASP A 564 35.49 -29.48 -10.78
CA ASP A 564 35.37 -29.22 -12.22
C ASP A 564 34.97 -30.50 -13.00
N ALA A 565 35.57 -31.65 -12.69
CA ALA A 565 35.20 -32.92 -13.29
C ALA A 565 33.76 -33.36 -12.93
N GLN A 566 33.30 -33.09 -11.71
CA GLN A 566 31.93 -33.34 -11.30
C GLN A 566 30.93 -32.44 -12.04
N ARG A 567 31.29 -31.16 -12.26
CA ARG A 567 30.48 -30.23 -13.05
C ARG A 567 30.34 -30.66 -14.51
N GLU A 568 31.44 -31.10 -15.13
CA GLU A 568 31.41 -31.60 -16.51
C GLU A 568 30.54 -32.85 -16.64
N TYR A 569 30.70 -33.81 -15.70
CA TYR A 569 29.86 -34.99 -15.68
C TYR A 569 28.37 -34.68 -15.54
N LEU A 570 28.01 -33.78 -14.63
CA LEU A 570 26.61 -33.34 -14.47
C LEU A 570 26.07 -32.64 -15.72
N LYS A 571 26.90 -31.81 -16.39
CA LYS A 571 26.53 -31.18 -17.66
C LYS A 571 26.27 -32.22 -18.78
N THR A 572 27.12 -33.23 -18.89
CA THR A 572 26.93 -34.28 -19.90
C THR A 572 25.70 -35.14 -19.59
N ALA A 573 25.49 -35.51 -18.32
CA ALA A 573 24.32 -36.28 -17.89
C ALA A 573 23.00 -35.51 -18.13
N LEU A 574 22.98 -34.22 -17.89
CA LEU A 574 21.80 -33.36 -18.16
C LEU A 574 21.52 -33.23 -19.66
N ARG A 575 22.55 -33.07 -20.50
CA ARG A 575 22.39 -33.05 -21.96
C ARG A 575 21.82 -34.37 -22.48
N GLN A 576 22.35 -35.49 -22.01
CA GLN A 576 21.86 -36.83 -22.40
C GLN A 576 20.38 -37.03 -21.99
N GLN A 577 19.94 -36.50 -20.87
CA GLN A 577 18.52 -36.55 -20.44
C GLN A 577 17.64 -35.62 -21.25
N GLU A 578 18.10 -34.43 -21.62
CA GLU A 578 17.40 -33.51 -22.51
C GLU A 578 17.27 -34.10 -23.91
N ASP A 579 18.33 -34.77 -24.42
CA ASP A 579 18.29 -35.46 -25.71
C ASP A 579 17.39 -36.73 -25.68
N ALA A 580 17.29 -37.41 -24.53
CA ALA A 580 16.39 -38.56 -24.33
C ALA A 580 14.91 -38.19 -24.10
N GLY A 581 14.54 -36.92 -24.09
CA GLY A 581 13.16 -36.46 -24.00
C GLY A 581 12.50 -36.61 -22.62
N LEU A 582 13.19 -37.09 -21.62
CA LEU A 582 12.64 -37.37 -20.28
C LEU A 582 12.26 -36.12 -19.45
N GLY A 583 12.56 -34.93 -19.92
CA GLY A 583 12.25 -33.66 -19.24
C GLY A 583 11.14 -32.84 -19.90
N LYS A 584 10.67 -33.20 -21.09
CA LYS A 584 9.72 -32.39 -21.87
C LYS A 584 8.25 -32.66 -21.54
N ASP A 585 7.92 -33.78 -20.95
CA ASP A 585 6.53 -34.20 -20.78
C ASP A 585 5.83 -33.63 -19.53
N TYR A 586 6.56 -33.10 -18.57
CA TYR A 586 5.94 -32.51 -17.38
C TYR A 586 5.33 -31.11 -17.61
N PHE A 587 5.78 -30.38 -18.64
CA PHE A 587 5.27 -29.04 -18.99
C PHE A 587 4.38 -29.01 -20.23
N LYS A 588 4.26 -30.10 -21.01
CA LYS A 588 3.48 -30.14 -22.24
C LYS A 588 1.99 -30.52 -22.10
N LYS A 589 1.46 -30.60 -20.91
CA LYS A 589 0.04 -31.01 -20.67
C LYS A 589 -0.95 -29.85 -20.50
N LYS A 590 -0.64 -28.67 -20.98
CA LYS A 590 -1.63 -27.58 -21.19
C LYS A 590 -1.12 -26.70 -22.32
N ASP A 591 -1.60 -26.90 -23.49
CA ASP A 591 -2.02 -25.98 -24.52
C ASP A 591 -1.69 -26.56 -25.91
N GLY A 592 -2.71 -27.15 -26.48
CA GLY A 592 -2.70 -27.51 -27.90
C GLY A 592 -2.95 -26.26 -28.74
N GLN A 593 -1.89 -25.56 -29.06
CA GLN A 593 -1.77 -24.71 -30.28
C GLN A 593 -0.32 -24.24 -30.36
N GLU A 594 0.45 -24.90 -31.22
CA GLU A 594 1.78 -24.43 -31.60
C GLU A 594 1.61 -23.15 -32.45
N GLN A 595 1.87 -22.00 -31.84
CA GLN A 595 2.26 -20.83 -32.61
C GLN A 595 3.77 -20.90 -32.80
N GLU A 596 4.20 -21.13 -34.04
CA GLU A 596 5.58 -20.98 -34.46
C GLU A 596 6.02 -19.52 -34.20
N GLY A 597 6.71 -19.32 -33.07
CA GLY A 597 7.38 -18.05 -32.80
C GLY A 597 8.55 -17.82 -33.78
N PRO A 598 8.98 -16.58 -33.98
CA PRO A 598 10.09 -16.27 -34.89
C PRO A 598 11.34 -17.07 -34.45
N PRO A 599 12.12 -17.63 -35.41
CA PRO A 599 13.24 -18.51 -35.13
C PRO A 599 14.26 -17.79 -34.25
N ALA A 600 14.64 -18.43 -33.13
CA ALA A 600 15.65 -17.89 -32.23
C ALA A 600 16.99 -17.73 -32.98
N ILE A 601 17.73 -16.67 -32.68
CA ILE A 601 19.03 -16.33 -33.33
C ILE A 601 20.01 -17.51 -33.31
N LEU A 602 19.90 -18.38 -32.30
CA LEU A 602 20.74 -19.57 -32.13
C LEU A 602 20.32 -20.78 -32.99
N ASP A 603 19.14 -20.78 -33.60
CA ASP A 603 18.71 -21.86 -34.50
C ASP A 603 19.52 -21.92 -35.79
N ARG A 604 20.25 -20.85 -36.12
CA ARG A 604 21.19 -20.78 -37.24
C ARG A 604 22.38 -21.75 -37.11
N PHE A 605 22.70 -22.16 -35.90
CA PHE A 605 23.83 -23.05 -35.60
C PHE A 605 23.43 -24.51 -35.36
N LYS A 606 22.15 -24.84 -35.48
CA LYS A 606 21.73 -26.25 -35.43
C LYS A 606 22.12 -26.95 -36.73
N PRO A 607 22.75 -28.17 -36.65
CA PRO A 607 23.07 -28.93 -37.86
C PRO A 607 21.77 -29.25 -38.62
N LYS A 608 21.73 -28.93 -39.91
CA LYS A 608 20.59 -29.27 -40.77
C LYS A 608 20.41 -30.77 -40.78
N ALA A 609 19.30 -31.29 -40.24
CA ALA A 609 18.96 -32.68 -40.37
C ALA A 609 18.95 -33.08 -41.85
N ALA A 610 19.70 -34.10 -42.20
CA ALA A 610 19.77 -34.63 -43.53
C ALA A 610 18.33 -35.03 -43.98
N ARG A 611 17.81 -34.43 -45.04
CA ARG A 611 16.56 -34.86 -45.68
C ARG A 611 16.79 -36.28 -46.18
N LYS A 612 16.00 -37.23 -45.66
CA LYS A 612 15.75 -38.52 -46.32
C LYS A 612 14.63 -38.36 -47.33
#